data_3b8053251ec22b2133dbe90378507b9c
#
_entry.id   3b8053251ec22b2133dbe90378507b9c
#
_cell.length_a   1.000
_cell.length_b   1.000
_cell.length_c   1.000
_cell.angle_alpha   90.00
_cell.angle_beta   90.00
_cell.angle_gamma   90.00
#
_symmetry.space_group_name_H-M   'P 1'
#
loop_
_entity.id
_entity.type
_entity.pdbx_description
1 polymer ?
#
loop_
_entity_poly.entity_id
_entity_poly.type
_entity_poly.pdbx_seq_one_letter_code
_entity_poly.pdbx_strand_id
1 'polypeptide(L)'
;VVPAGREEQWSHPPFAGEVEDGFLWGRGSEDCKSLLSAEMDAVEELLEEHFKPSFDIYLSFGHNEEVQCTPDKKGSILAAEYLKRNGVELACIFDEGGNIIDNESGVRAEVALAEKAPNEFVLYKDGDGGHASRPGKGTVLGDIARAAAAVEEHPMPYRLTPLVKAFLKAEARFKDK
;
A
#
# COMPACT_ATOMS: atom_id res chain seq x y z
N VAL A 1 8.10 2.44 -4.44
CA VAL A 1 7.82 1.94 -5.81
C VAL A 1 8.40 0.54 -6.00
N VAL A 2 7.71 -0.31 -6.75
CA VAL A 2 8.20 -1.63 -7.15
C VAL A 2 9.24 -1.54 -8.27
N PRO A 3 10.10 -2.56 -8.48
CA PRO A 3 10.99 -2.62 -9.64
C PRO A 3 10.24 -2.54 -10.97
N ALA A 4 10.90 -2.06 -12.02
CA ALA A 4 10.29 -1.95 -13.35
C ALA A 4 9.93 -3.32 -13.96
N GLY A 5 10.55 -4.40 -13.50
CA GLY A 5 10.35 -5.74 -14.07
C GLY A 5 11.04 -5.88 -15.42
N ARG A 6 10.30 -6.38 -16.41
CA ARG A 6 10.81 -6.55 -17.78
C ARG A 6 10.68 -5.25 -18.55
N GLU A 7 11.77 -4.49 -18.64
CA GLU A 7 11.75 -3.16 -19.28
C GLU A 7 11.37 -3.22 -20.75
N GLU A 8 11.65 -4.34 -21.43
CA GLU A 8 11.28 -4.56 -22.83
C GLU A 8 9.76 -4.68 -23.08
N GLN A 9 8.96 -4.81 -22.04
CA GLN A 9 7.49 -4.88 -22.13
C GLN A 9 6.81 -3.52 -21.93
N TRP A 10 7.60 -2.49 -21.60
CA TRP A 10 7.06 -1.15 -21.42
C TRP A 10 6.90 -0.47 -22.79
N SER A 11 5.78 0.22 -22.99
CA SER A 11 5.56 1.07 -24.16
C SER A 11 6.42 2.32 -24.15
N HIS A 12 6.78 2.80 -22.95
CA HIS A 12 7.69 3.91 -22.70
C HIS A 12 8.77 3.47 -21.71
N PRO A 13 10.02 3.90 -21.84
CA PRO A 13 11.05 3.52 -20.88
C PRO A 13 10.66 3.89 -19.44
N PRO A 14 10.71 2.95 -18.48
CA PRO A 14 10.14 3.13 -17.14
C PRO A 14 10.78 4.24 -16.31
N PHE A 15 11.96 4.72 -16.68
CA PHE A 15 12.70 5.75 -15.96
C PHE A 15 12.99 7.01 -16.78
N ALA A 16 12.42 7.12 -17.99
CA ALA A 16 12.65 8.29 -18.85
C ALA A 16 11.79 9.51 -18.46
N GLY A 17 10.63 9.29 -17.83
CA GLY A 17 9.71 10.37 -17.49
C GLY A 17 9.13 11.06 -18.74
N GLU A 18 8.83 10.29 -19.77
CA GLU A 18 8.26 10.80 -21.01
C GLU A 18 6.87 11.36 -20.80
N VAL A 19 6.58 12.48 -21.44
CA VAL A 19 5.25 13.07 -21.46
C VAL A 19 4.68 12.94 -22.87
N GLU A 20 3.65 12.13 -23.04
CA GLU A 20 2.99 11.89 -24.31
C GLU A 20 1.47 11.79 -24.10
N ASP A 21 0.69 12.38 -25.01
CA ASP A 21 -0.77 12.42 -24.99
C ASP A 21 -1.39 12.91 -23.65
N GLY A 22 -0.69 13.78 -22.94
CA GLY A 22 -1.12 14.33 -21.66
C GLY A 22 -0.84 13.43 -20.44
N PHE A 23 -0.11 12.35 -20.62
CA PHE A 23 0.30 11.42 -19.55
C PHE A 23 1.80 11.50 -19.28
N LEU A 24 2.16 11.44 -18.02
CA LEU A 24 3.54 11.24 -17.57
C LEU A 24 3.79 9.73 -17.41
N TRP A 25 4.59 9.17 -18.30
CA TRP A 25 4.90 7.75 -18.33
C TRP A 25 6.13 7.43 -17.48
N GLY A 26 6.00 6.44 -16.61
CA GLY A 26 7.16 5.97 -15.85
C GLY A 26 6.80 5.16 -14.59
N ARG A 27 7.77 4.41 -14.10
CA ARG A 27 7.63 3.70 -12.84
C ARG A 27 7.52 4.68 -11.68
N GLY A 28 6.43 4.58 -10.90
CA GLY A 28 6.14 5.44 -9.76
C GLY A 28 5.55 6.80 -10.12
N SER A 29 5.16 7.05 -11.39
CA SER A 29 4.49 8.31 -11.75
C SER A 29 3.15 8.45 -11.03
N GLU A 30 2.38 7.38 -10.92
CA GLU A 30 1.13 7.33 -10.18
C GLU A 30 1.36 6.90 -8.73
N ASP A 31 2.03 5.80 -8.51
CA ASP A 31 2.27 5.20 -7.19
C ASP A 31 3.75 5.32 -6.77
N CYS A 32 4.09 6.37 -5.97
CA CYS A 32 3.19 7.48 -5.71
C CYS A 32 3.98 8.81 -5.70
N LYS A 33 4.79 9.05 -6.75
CA LYS A 33 5.52 10.32 -6.89
C LYS A 33 4.59 11.49 -7.19
N SER A 34 3.38 11.23 -7.69
CA SER A 34 2.33 12.22 -7.84
C SER A 34 1.97 12.84 -6.50
N LEU A 35 1.78 12.01 -5.46
CA LEU A 35 1.51 12.47 -4.10
C LEU A 35 2.71 13.25 -3.53
N LEU A 36 3.92 12.71 -3.68
CA LEU A 36 5.14 13.39 -3.25
C LEU A 36 5.26 14.79 -3.89
N SER A 37 4.97 14.92 -5.18
CA SER A 37 5.00 16.22 -5.87
C SER A 37 3.94 17.16 -5.31
N ALA A 38 2.70 16.66 -5.12
CA ALA A 38 1.61 17.46 -4.57
C ALA A 38 1.90 17.95 -3.14
N GLU A 39 2.52 17.11 -2.31
CA GLU A 39 2.94 17.52 -0.94
C GLU A 39 4.01 18.61 -0.99
N MET A 40 4.99 18.50 -1.89
CA MET A 40 6.03 19.51 -2.04
C MET A 40 5.45 20.84 -2.57
N ASP A 41 4.57 20.77 -3.56
CA ASP A 41 3.89 21.95 -4.12
C ASP A 41 3.04 22.65 -3.05
N ALA A 42 2.30 21.89 -2.22
CA ALA A 42 1.52 22.44 -1.13
C ALA A 42 2.39 23.14 -0.07
N VAL A 43 3.58 22.58 0.22
CA VAL A 43 4.54 23.22 1.13
C VAL A 43 5.08 24.52 0.54
N GLU A 44 5.42 24.55 -0.74
CA GLU A 44 5.88 25.77 -1.43
C GLU A 44 4.79 26.86 -1.40
N GLU A 45 3.53 26.54 -1.71
CA GLU A 45 2.40 27.47 -1.60
C GLU A 45 2.30 28.07 -0.19
N LEU A 46 2.33 27.24 0.83
CA LEU A 46 2.25 27.67 2.23
C LEU A 46 3.42 28.59 2.62
N LEU A 47 4.61 28.34 2.09
CA LEU A 47 5.78 29.18 2.32
C LEU A 47 5.64 30.53 1.62
N GLU A 48 5.13 30.58 0.38
CA GLU A 48 4.86 31.81 -0.36
C GLU A 48 3.80 32.67 0.35
N GLU A 49 2.78 32.05 0.93
CA GLU A 49 1.76 32.71 1.73
C GLU A 49 2.24 33.15 3.12
N HIS A 50 3.49 32.85 3.47
CA HIS A 50 4.04 33.10 4.80
C HIS A 50 3.27 32.40 5.94
N PHE A 51 2.65 31.26 5.63
CA PHE A 51 1.93 30.47 6.61
C PHE A 51 2.87 30.00 7.72
N LYS A 52 2.40 30.11 8.96
CA LYS A 52 3.13 29.63 10.13
C LYS A 52 2.34 28.51 10.79
N PRO A 53 2.77 27.25 10.64
CA PRO A 53 2.11 26.13 11.26
C PRO A 53 2.21 26.21 12.80
N SER A 54 1.19 25.72 13.48
CA SER A 54 1.19 25.63 14.96
C SER A 54 2.02 24.47 15.49
N PHE A 55 2.38 23.53 14.62
CA PHE A 55 3.18 22.35 14.92
C PHE A 55 4.24 22.16 13.84
N ASP A 56 5.30 21.45 14.17
CA ASP A 56 6.31 21.07 13.19
C ASP A 56 5.70 20.07 12.17
N ILE A 57 6.10 20.21 10.93
CA ILE A 57 5.71 19.33 9.83
C ILE A 57 6.94 18.52 9.43
N TYR A 58 6.82 17.22 9.45
CA TYR A 58 7.86 16.27 9.04
C TYR A 58 7.45 15.63 7.73
N LEU A 59 8.26 15.80 6.69
CA LEU A 59 8.11 15.14 5.42
C LEU A 59 9.02 13.91 5.39
N SER A 60 8.45 12.73 5.17
CA SER A 60 9.18 11.47 5.17
C SER A 60 8.94 10.72 3.88
N PHE A 61 9.94 10.73 3.00
CA PHE A 61 9.87 10.07 1.69
C PHE A 61 10.65 8.75 1.72
N GLY A 62 9.92 7.66 1.66
CA GLY A 62 10.45 6.31 1.56
C GLY A 62 10.68 5.89 0.10
N HIS A 63 11.54 4.90 -0.12
CA HIS A 63 11.84 4.40 -1.47
C HIS A 63 11.50 2.92 -1.65
N ASN A 64 11.16 2.20 -0.60
CA ASN A 64 11.04 0.74 -0.59
C ASN A 64 9.83 0.23 0.20
N GLU A 65 8.75 0.98 0.22
CA GLU A 65 7.50 0.56 0.87
C GLU A 65 6.99 -0.73 0.23
N GLU A 66 6.89 -0.77 -1.09
CA GLU A 66 6.36 -1.85 -1.93
C GLU A 66 7.25 -3.10 -2.02
N VAL A 67 8.48 -3.03 -1.58
CA VAL A 67 9.39 -4.16 -1.68
C VAL A 67 9.61 -4.82 -0.34
N GLN A 68 9.56 -6.15 -0.34
CA GLN A 68 9.91 -6.91 0.85
C GLN A 68 11.39 -6.75 1.16
N CYS A 69 11.68 -6.27 2.34
CA CYS A 69 13.02 -6.18 2.89
C CYS A 69 12.98 -6.42 4.40
N THR A 70 14.14 -6.61 4.99
CA THR A 70 14.22 -6.73 6.45
C THR A 70 13.83 -5.41 7.12
N PRO A 71 13.20 -5.44 8.31
CA PRO A 71 12.71 -4.23 8.99
C PRO A 71 13.76 -3.14 9.15
N ASP A 72 15.03 -3.51 9.37
CA ASP A 72 16.16 -2.60 9.50
C ASP A 72 16.51 -1.82 8.20
N LYS A 73 15.87 -2.18 7.07
CA LYS A 73 16.06 -1.53 5.77
C LYS A 73 14.79 -0.84 5.25
N LYS A 74 13.66 -1.01 5.91
CA LYS A 74 12.42 -0.31 5.55
C LYS A 74 12.50 1.18 5.90
N GLY A 75 12.31 2.04 4.91
CA GLY A 75 12.38 3.49 5.07
C GLY A 75 11.40 4.02 6.12
N SER A 76 10.15 3.54 6.11
CA SER A 76 9.13 3.90 7.09
C SER A 76 9.51 3.54 8.52
N ILE A 77 10.10 2.35 8.75
CA ILE A 77 10.56 1.92 10.07
C ILE A 77 11.72 2.81 10.55
N LEU A 78 12.70 3.07 9.67
CA LEU A 78 13.82 3.93 10.00
C LEU A 78 13.38 5.37 10.31
N ALA A 79 12.41 5.90 9.58
CA ALA A 79 11.82 7.21 9.85
C ALA A 79 11.12 7.22 11.22
N ALA A 80 10.30 6.21 11.53
CA ALA A 80 9.63 6.08 12.81
C ALA A 80 10.63 5.98 13.98
N GLU A 81 11.70 5.21 13.82
CA GLU A 81 12.78 5.11 14.80
C GLU A 81 13.54 6.42 14.99
N TYR A 82 13.78 7.15 13.90
CA TYR A 82 14.40 8.47 13.95
C TYR A 82 13.56 9.45 14.77
N LEU A 83 12.26 9.57 14.45
CA LEU A 83 11.32 10.44 15.16
C LEU A 83 11.24 10.07 16.64
N LYS A 84 11.11 8.78 16.95
CA LYS A 84 11.09 8.28 18.33
C LYS A 84 12.36 8.62 19.09
N ARG A 85 13.54 8.43 18.51
CA ARG A 85 14.83 8.75 19.15
C ARG A 85 14.99 10.24 19.43
N ASN A 86 14.36 11.08 18.62
CA ASN A 86 14.38 12.53 18.80
C ASN A 86 13.22 13.05 19.67
N GLY A 87 12.44 12.17 20.28
CA GLY A 87 11.36 12.53 21.19
C GLY A 87 10.17 13.21 20.50
N VAL A 88 9.99 12.98 19.19
CA VAL A 88 8.88 13.55 18.42
C VAL A 88 7.61 12.76 18.71
N GLU A 89 6.58 13.43 19.19
CA GLU A 89 5.24 12.90 19.35
C GLU A 89 4.36 13.41 18.19
N LEU A 90 3.88 12.48 17.37
CA LEU A 90 3.06 12.81 16.22
C LEU A 90 1.60 12.99 16.64
N ALA A 91 1.00 14.12 16.30
CA ALA A 91 -0.43 14.36 16.48
C ALA A 91 -1.26 13.61 15.44
N CYS A 92 -0.76 13.51 14.20
CA CYS A 92 -1.37 12.76 13.11
C CYS A 92 -0.29 12.35 12.09
N ILE A 93 -0.65 11.42 11.23
CA ILE A 93 0.14 10.99 10.09
C ILE A 93 -0.79 11.06 8.88
N PHE A 94 -0.32 11.69 7.81
CA PHE A 94 -0.93 11.62 6.48
C PHE A 94 -0.05 10.72 5.63
N ASP A 95 -0.67 9.77 4.96
CA ASP A 95 0.00 8.79 4.14
C ASP A 95 -0.80 8.57 2.86
N GLU A 96 -0.27 7.80 1.93
CA GLU A 96 -0.97 7.48 0.70
C GLU A 96 -2.30 6.78 0.99
N GLY A 97 -3.28 7.01 0.13
CA GLY A 97 -4.58 6.35 0.20
C GLY A 97 -5.73 7.25 -0.26
N GLY A 98 -6.78 6.60 -0.76
CA GLY A 98 -7.89 7.28 -1.38
C GLY A 98 -7.60 7.72 -2.82
N ASN A 99 -8.63 8.25 -3.47
CA ASN A 99 -8.55 8.68 -4.86
C ASN A 99 -9.25 10.03 -5.05
N ILE A 100 -8.80 10.80 -6.02
CA ILE A 100 -9.59 11.91 -6.58
C ILE A 100 -10.32 11.34 -7.80
N ILE A 101 -11.63 11.33 -7.72
CA ILE A 101 -12.51 10.82 -8.79
C ILE A 101 -13.21 12.01 -9.43
N ASP A 102 -12.99 12.18 -10.73
CA ASP A 102 -13.67 13.17 -11.55
C ASP A 102 -14.52 12.43 -12.58
N ASN A 103 -15.84 12.62 -12.50
CA ASN A 103 -16.78 12.00 -13.42
C ASN A 103 -18.03 12.90 -13.58
N GLU A 104 -19.02 12.41 -14.36
CA GLU A 104 -20.25 13.14 -14.63
C GLU A 104 -21.05 13.56 -13.37
N SER A 105 -20.84 12.88 -12.25
CA SER A 105 -21.47 13.23 -10.95
C SER A 105 -20.69 14.32 -10.18
N GLY A 106 -19.54 14.73 -10.68
CA GLY A 106 -18.68 15.75 -10.11
C GLY A 106 -17.33 15.22 -9.60
N VAL A 107 -16.56 16.12 -9.01
CA VAL A 107 -15.26 15.81 -8.43
C VAL A 107 -15.42 15.44 -6.95
N ARG A 108 -14.80 14.35 -6.52
CA ARG A 108 -14.73 13.97 -5.11
C ARG A 108 -13.33 13.49 -4.73
N ALA A 109 -12.90 13.81 -3.53
CA ALA A 109 -11.72 13.24 -2.92
C ALA A 109 -12.13 12.20 -1.87
N GLU A 110 -11.53 11.04 -1.93
CA GLU A 110 -11.67 9.98 -0.93
C GLU A 110 -10.51 10.10 0.07
N VAL A 111 -10.83 10.14 1.35
CA VAL A 111 -9.83 10.14 2.41
C VAL A 111 -9.91 8.80 3.15
N ALA A 112 -8.90 7.99 3.01
CA ALA A 112 -8.79 6.73 3.74
C ALA A 112 -8.53 7.02 5.22
N LEU A 113 -9.31 6.41 6.10
CA LEU A 113 -9.19 6.58 7.55
C LEU A 113 -8.70 5.32 8.26
N ALA A 114 -8.60 4.21 7.56
CA ALA A 114 -8.07 2.95 8.05
C ALA A 114 -7.74 2.01 6.89
N GLU A 115 -6.79 1.15 7.12
CA GLU A 115 -6.40 0.09 6.20
C GLU A 115 -6.58 -1.29 6.84
N LYS A 116 -6.60 -2.32 5.98
CA LYS A 116 -6.49 -3.70 6.42
C LYS A 116 -5.02 -4.06 6.55
N ALA A 117 -4.64 -4.58 7.70
CA ALA A 117 -3.31 -5.15 7.87
C ALA A 117 -3.19 -6.46 7.07
N PRO A 118 -2.18 -6.63 6.21
CA PRO A 118 -1.86 -7.91 5.64
C PRO A 118 -1.40 -8.87 6.74
N ASN A 119 -1.83 -10.12 6.65
CA ASN A 119 -1.35 -11.17 7.54
C ASN A 119 -0.74 -12.28 6.67
N GLU A 120 0.54 -12.48 6.81
CA GLU A 120 1.24 -13.59 6.17
C GLU A 120 1.20 -14.81 7.07
N PHE A 121 0.86 -15.96 6.50
CA PHE A 121 0.88 -17.24 7.18
C PHE A 121 1.84 -18.19 6.48
N VAL A 122 2.69 -18.83 7.25
CA VAL A 122 3.53 -19.90 6.76
C VAL A 122 2.98 -21.23 7.24
N LEU A 123 2.56 -22.07 6.30
CA LEU A 123 2.16 -23.43 6.59
C LEU A 123 3.42 -24.30 6.60
N TYR A 124 3.66 -24.93 7.74
CA TYR A 124 4.86 -25.71 7.97
C TYR A 124 4.49 -27.08 8.56
N LYS A 125 5.13 -28.14 8.08
CA LYS A 125 5.00 -29.48 8.62
C LYS A 125 6.28 -30.28 8.40
N ASP A 126 6.79 -30.86 9.46
CA ASP A 126 7.82 -31.90 9.41
C ASP A 126 7.21 -33.28 9.25
N GLY A 127 7.99 -34.19 8.71
CA GLY A 127 7.62 -35.57 8.62
C GLY A 127 8.78 -36.47 8.20
N ASP A 128 8.65 -37.73 8.53
CA ASP A 128 9.64 -38.73 8.16
C ASP A 128 9.62 -38.95 6.64
N GLY A 129 10.80 -39.03 6.05
CA GLY A 129 10.96 -39.46 4.69
C GLY A 129 10.51 -40.90 4.45
N GLY A 130 10.28 -41.25 3.19
CA GLY A 130 9.89 -42.62 2.83
C GLY A 130 10.44 -43.00 1.46
N HIS A 131 10.49 -44.31 1.18
CA HIS A 131 10.88 -44.80 -0.12
C HIS A 131 9.72 -44.71 -1.10
N ALA A 132 9.92 -44.10 -2.28
CA ALA A 132 8.88 -43.90 -3.27
C ALA A 132 8.13 -45.15 -3.71
N SER A 133 8.77 -46.35 -3.68
CA SER A 133 8.14 -47.62 -4.00
C SER A 133 7.26 -48.18 -2.88
N ARG A 134 7.28 -47.57 -1.70
CA ARG A 134 6.49 -48.00 -0.52
C ARG A 134 5.87 -46.75 0.14
N PRO A 135 4.95 -46.07 -0.56
CA PRO A 135 4.34 -44.86 -0.03
C PRO A 135 3.52 -45.15 1.22
N GLY A 136 3.70 -44.34 2.26
CA GLY A 136 2.85 -44.36 3.44
C GLY A 136 1.44 -43.82 3.18
N LYS A 137 0.57 -43.92 4.19
CA LYS A 137 -0.76 -43.28 4.14
C LYS A 137 -0.65 -41.78 4.40
N GLY A 138 -0.51 -41.03 3.34
CA GLY A 138 -0.36 -39.59 3.39
C GLY A 138 1.11 -39.14 3.27
N THR A 139 1.30 -37.92 2.84
CA THR A 139 2.62 -37.29 2.70
C THR A 139 2.58 -35.90 3.32
N VAL A 140 3.73 -35.37 3.73
CA VAL A 140 3.86 -33.99 4.22
C VAL A 140 3.29 -33.01 3.20
N LEU A 141 3.58 -33.20 1.91
CA LEU A 141 3.03 -32.38 0.84
C LEU A 141 1.50 -32.45 0.80
N GLY A 142 0.92 -33.65 0.90
CA GLY A 142 -0.54 -33.81 0.90
C GLY A 142 -1.20 -33.16 2.12
N ASP A 143 -0.54 -33.15 3.26
CA ASP A 143 -1.08 -32.50 4.47
C ASP A 143 -1.04 -30.97 4.32
N ILE A 144 0.05 -30.38 3.81
CA ILE A 144 0.15 -28.95 3.53
C ILE A 144 -0.86 -28.54 2.46
N ALA A 145 -1.01 -29.33 1.38
CA ALA A 145 -1.99 -29.06 0.34
C ALA A 145 -3.43 -29.04 0.88
N ARG A 146 -3.79 -29.97 1.75
CA ARG A 146 -5.11 -29.98 2.41
C ARG A 146 -5.30 -28.78 3.35
N ALA A 147 -4.27 -28.40 4.09
CA ALA A 147 -4.33 -27.22 4.95
C ALA A 147 -4.50 -25.94 4.13
N ALA A 148 -3.80 -25.81 3.01
CA ALA A 148 -3.95 -24.68 2.10
C ALA A 148 -5.36 -24.62 1.51
N ALA A 149 -5.88 -25.73 1.01
CA ALA A 149 -7.26 -25.83 0.51
C ALA A 149 -8.29 -25.46 1.58
N ALA A 150 -8.09 -25.91 2.81
CA ALA A 150 -8.99 -25.59 3.93
C ALA A 150 -9.01 -24.09 4.27
N VAL A 151 -7.88 -23.38 4.13
CA VAL A 151 -7.83 -21.92 4.31
C VAL A 151 -8.67 -21.22 3.23
N GLU A 152 -8.59 -21.67 1.98
CA GLU A 152 -9.36 -21.12 0.87
C GLU A 152 -10.86 -21.42 0.99
N GLU A 153 -11.22 -22.65 1.41
CA GLU A 153 -12.60 -23.10 1.60
C GLU A 153 -13.30 -22.42 2.79
N HIS A 154 -12.51 -21.90 3.74
CA HIS A 154 -13.03 -21.26 4.95
C HIS A 154 -12.56 -19.80 5.06
N PRO A 155 -13.04 -18.91 4.16
CA PRO A 155 -12.64 -17.52 4.18
C PRO A 155 -13.05 -16.84 5.49
N MET A 156 -12.25 -15.87 5.92
CA MET A 156 -12.57 -15.06 7.10
C MET A 156 -13.93 -14.37 6.94
N PRO A 157 -14.75 -14.31 7.99
CA PRO A 157 -16.08 -13.71 7.91
C PRO A 157 -15.98 -12.22 7.60
N TYR A 158 -16.79 -11.77 6.66
CA TYR A 158 -16.90 -10.34 6.34
C TYR A 158 -17.48 -9.57 7.53
N ARG A 159 -16.84 -8.45 7.85
CA ARG A 159 -17.29 -7.56 8.92
C ARG A 159 -17.46 -6.14 8.38
N LEU A 160 -18.67 -5.61 8.45
CA LEU A 160 -18.93 -4.21 8.18
C LEU A 160 -18.65 -3.39 9.45
N THR A 161 -17.50 -2.77 9.50
CA THR A 161 -17.17 -1.81 10.58
C THR A 161 -18.04 -0.54 10.46
N PRO A 162 -18.17 0.26 11.51
CA PRO A 162 -18.87 1.54 11.43
C PRO A 162 -18.31 2.46 10.34
N LEU A 163 -16.98 2.43 10.14
CA LEU A 163 -16.29 3.21 9.12
C LEU A 163 -16.68 2.77 7.71
N VAL A 164 -16.61 1.46 7.43
CA VAL A 164 -17.02 0.89 6.13
C VAL A 164 -18.51 1.18 5.86
N LYS A 165 -19.36 1.11 6.87
CA LYS A 165 -20.79 1.49 6.72
C LYS A 165 -20.96 2.96 6.37
N ALA A 166 -20.18 3.85 6.97
CA ALA A 166 -20.22 5.27 6.65
C ALA A 166 -19.76 5.54 5.22
N PHE A 167 -18.65 4.91 4.80
CA PHE A 167 -18.16 4.99 3.44
C PHE A 167 -19.21 4.51 2.41
N LEU A 168 -19.78 3.32 2.59
CA LEU A 168 -20.81 2.79 1.68
C LEU A 168 -22.05 3.67 1.60
N LYS A 169 -22.43 4.32 2.71
CA LYS A 169 -23.55 5.29 2.71
C LYS A 169 -23.20 6.57 1.95
N ALA A 170 -21.97 7.04 2.03
CA ALA A 170 -21.50 8.18 1.25
C ALA A 170 -21.49 7.84 -0.24
N GLU A 171 -20.93 6.68 -0.62
CA GLU A 171 -20.90 6.19 -2.00
C GLU A 171 -22.31 6.08 -2.63
N ALA A 172 -23.26 5.54 -1.91
CA ALA A 172 -24.62 5.39 -2.41
C ALA A 172 -25.25 6.74 -2.84
N ARG A 173 -24.92 7.85 -2.16
CA ARG A 173 -25.41 9.19 -2.51
C ARG A 173 -24.92 9.73 -3.84
N PHE A 174 -23.77 9.21 -4.33
CA PHE A 174 -23.20 9.61 -5.62
C PHE A 174 -23.68 8.74 -6.78
N LYS A 175 -24.19 7.54 -6.49
CA LYS A 175 -24.71 6.61 -7.51
C LYS A 175 -26.19 6.87 -7.87
N ASP A 176 -26.92 7.54 -7.00
CA ASP A 176 -28.36 7.84 -7.18
C ASP A 176 -28.63 9.21 -7.85
N LYS A 177 -27.59 9.82 -8.43
CA LYS A 177 -27.69 11.05 -9.23
C LYS A 177 -27.33 10.76 -10.67
#